data_40d11c1b56dd8df1c040e93500553eef
#
_entry.id   40d11c1b56dd8df1c040e93500553eef
#
_cell.length_a   1.000
_cell.length_b   1.000
_cell.length_c   1.000
_cell.angle_alpha   90.00
_cell.angle_beta   90.00
_cell.angle_gamma   90.00
#
_symmetry.space_group_name_H-M   'P 1'
#
loop_
_entity.id
_entity.type
_entity.pdbx_description
1 polymer ?
#
loop_
_entity_poly.entity_id
_entity_poly.type
_entity_poly.pdbx_seq_one_letter_code
_entity_poly.pdbx_strand_id
1 'polypeptide(L)'
;MNTALNKKFFSYVIPSILAFALSGVYTIVDGFFIGQSLGDTGLTAITLGYPISALIGAVGTGLGLSGAIRFTILNAQGETQKRQECFSGTTLLMLLTAGLLTAILFAFAHPILHLLGARGNMLTLCVMYAQVIALGAVFQLLATGFVPFIRNMGGATVAMIAMAFGFATNIALDYVFVWALNWGMAGAAWATIIGQAVTMIVAVIFFLVKKSGFCLPELRELCRLWKNVLIVAISPFGLTFSSIITMLLINRFLLLYGDEQAVAVYGCIGYITAILYLLLQGVGDGSQPLISQYYGRDDRSSVQAVRKLAYLTAAAITAVCTIGVYLARAKVGTLFGSSAEANAGVIRYLPLFLATLLFLAFVRITTSYFYATEKNGLSYLLVYAEPVCTLLMLLILPPMLKLTGVWLATPVAQVITFVIAWAAKRRVDVNI
;
A
#
# COMPACT_ATOMS: atom_id res chain seq x y z
N MET A 1 10.21 5.93 30.17
CA MET A 1 10.23 5.97 28.68
C MET A 1 10.85 7.31 28.27
N ASN A 2 11.80 7.34 27.36
CA ASN A 2 12.56 8.54 27.01
C ASN A 2 11.66 9.53 26.22
N THR A 3 11.32 10.68 26.84
CA THR A 3 10.43 11.70 26.26
C THR A 3 10.91 12.21 24.90
N ALA A 4 12.23 12.29 24.69
CA ALA A 4 12.83 12.69 23.43
C ALA A 4 12.58 11.65 22.31
N LEU A 5 12.66 10.35 22.61
CA LEU A 5 12.39 9.28 21.67
C LEU A 5 10.91 9.29 21.26
N ASN A 6 10.00 9.49 22.22
CA ASN A 6 8.57 9.56 21.94
C ASN A 6 8.24 10.74 21.01
N LYS A 7 8.78 11.93 21.32
CA LYS A 7 8.58 13.12 20.46
C LYS A 7 9.08 12.87 19.04
N LYS A 8 10.28 12.27 18.91
CA LYS A 8 10.85 11.90 17.63
C LYS A 8 9.99 10.85 16.89
N PHE A 9 9.50 9.83 17.58
CA PHE A 9 8.63 8.80 17.01
C PHE A 9 7.36 9.42 16.43
N PHE A 10 6.64 10.22 17.19
CA PHE A 10 5.40 10.81 16.73
C PHE A 10 5.60 11.85 15.61
N SER A 11 6.75 12.54 15.55
CA SER A 11 7.07 13.44 14.42
C SER A 11 7.25 12.73 13.07
N TYR A 12 7.48 11.42 13.06
CA TYR A 12 7.52 10.60 11.85
C TYR A 12 6.19 9.89 11.60
N VAL A 13 5.59 9.35 12.64
CA VAL A 13 4.43 8.47 12.51
C VAL A 13 3.14 9.25 12.25
N ILE A 14 2.91 10.38 12.91
CA ILE A 14 1.69 11.17 12.69
C ILE A 14 1.59 11.68 11.25
N PRO A 15 2.62 12.33 10.65
CA PRO A 15 2.54 12.72 9.25
C PRO A 15 2.33 11.52 8.30
N SER A 16 2.93 10.38 8.60
CA SER A 16 2.76 9.18 7.79
C SER A 16 1.33 8.64 7.85
N ILE A 17 0.72 8.58 9.03
CA ILE A 17 -0.69 8.17 9.19
C ILE A 17 -1.61 9.14 8.43
N LEU A 18 -1.40 10.45 8.55
CA LEU A 18 -2.20 11.46 7.86
C LEU A 18 -2.06 11.35 6.33
N ALA A 19 -0.85 11.09 5.83
CA ALA A 19 -0.63 10.89 4.40
C ALA A 19 -1.41 9.69 3.84
N PHE A 20 -1.39 8.56 4.56
CA PHE A 20 -2.14 7.37 4.16
C PHE A 20 -3.66 7.53 4.35
N ALA A 21 -4.11 8.26 5.38
CA ALA A 21 -5.51 8.61 5.54
C ALA A 21 -6.02 9.46 4.36
N LEU A 22 -5.24 10.47 3.95
CA LEU A 22 -5.54 11.28 2.76
C LEU A 22 -5.59 10.45 1.48
N SER A 23 -4.72 9.45 1.34
CA SER A 23 -4.77 8.50 0.21
C SER A 23 -6.10 7.73 0.17
N GLY A 24 -6.63 7.34 1.32
CA GLY A 24 -7.94 6.69 1.39
C GLY A 24 -9.08 7.63 0.97
N VAL A 25 -9.06 8.88 1.44
CA VAL A 25 -10.04 9.89 1.03
C VAL A 25 -9.98 10.17 -0.48
N TYR A 26 -8.77 10.34 -1.02
CA TYR A 26 -8.53 10.54 -2.44
C TYR A 26 -9.18 9.41 -3.28
N THR A 27 -8.96 8.14 -2.91
CA THR A 27 -9.50 6.99 -3.67
C THR A 27 -11.03 7.00 -3.71
N ILE A 28 -11.70 7.44 -2.63
CA ILE A 28 -13.16 7.57 -2.58
C ILE A 28 -13.63 8.70 -3.49
N VAL A 29 -12.95 9.84 -3.48
CA VAL A 29 -13.32 11.02 -4.28
C VAL A 29 -13.11 10.77 -5.78
N ASP A 30 -12.01 10.12 -6.17
CA ASP A 30 -11.73 9.70 -7.54
C ASP A 30 -12.84 8.78 -8.08
N GLY A 31 -13.21 7.75 -7.32
CA GLY A 31 -14.32 6.87 -7.65
C GLY A 31 -15.66 7.60 -7.75
N PHE A 32 -15.91 8.62 -6.92
CA PHE A 32 -17.12 9.44 -6.99
C PHE A 32 -17.23 10.22 -8.32
N PHE A 33 -16.15 10.92 -8.74
CA PHE A 33 -16.18 11.66 -10.01
C PHE A 33 -16.40 10.75 -11.21
N ILE A 34 -15.75 9.60 -11.25
CA ILE A 34 -15.90 8.61 -12.32
C ILE A 34 -17.31 8.04 -12.32
N GLY A 35 -17.84 7.66 -11.17
CA GLY A 35 -19.19 7.11 -11.04
C GLY A 35 -20.27 8.10 -11.47
N GLN A 36 -20.15 9.37 -11.09
CA GLN A 36 -21.10 10.41 -11.47
C GLN A 36 -21.05 10.78 -12.96
N SER A 37 -19.86 10.72 -13.58
CA SER A 37 -19.68 11.11 -15.00
C SER A 37 -19.94 9.97 -15.97
N LEU A 38 -19.53 8.75 -15.66
CA LEU A 38 -19.56 7.60 -16.58
C LEU A 38 -20.48 6.47 -16.12
N GLY A 39 -21.13 6.62 -14.96
CA GLY A 39 -22.01 5.62 -14.37
C GLY A 39 -21.30 4.28 -14.10
N ASP A 40 -22.10 3.20 -14.13
CA ASP A 40 -21.61 1.85 -13.83
C ASP A 40 -20.52 1.37 -14.81
N THR A 41 -20.57 1.81 -16.07
CA THR A 41 -19.56 1.47 -17.07
C THR A 41 -18.19 2.04 -16.70
N GLY A 42 -18.14 3.30 -16.23
CA GLY A 42 -16.90 3.93 -15.77
C GLY A 42 -16.35 3.26 -14.51
N LEU A 43 -17.19 2.97 -13.52
CA LEU A 43 -16.81 2.28 -12.29
C LEU A 43 -16.26 0.87 -12.58
N THR A 44 -16.87 0.14 -13.50
CA THR A 44 -16.38 -1.18 -13.91
C THR A 44 -15.04 -1.06 -14.65
N ALA A 45 -14.91 -0.08 -15.54
CA ALA A 45 -13.70 0.13 -16.32
C ALA A 45 -12.51 0.49 -15.42
N ILE A 46 -12.69 1.38 -14.41
CA ILE A 46 -11.60 1.69 -13.48
C ILE A 46 -11.24 0.50 -12.61
N THR A 47 -12.22 -0.29 -12.17
CA THR A 47 -11.98 -1.51 -11.38
C THR A 47 -11.11 -2.52 -12.12
N LEU A 48 -11.31 -2.67 -13.43
CA LEU A 48 -10.50 -3.54 -14.29
C LEU A 48 -9.15 -2.92 -14.67
N GLY A 49 -9.06 -1.59 -14.74
CA GLY A 49 -7.81 -0.86 -15.04
C GLY A 49 -6.91 -0.64 -13.82
N TYR A 50 -7.49 -0.57 -12.62
CA TYR A 50 -6.79 -0.29 -11.36
C TYR A 50 -5.58 -1.21 -11.09
N PRO A 51 -5.63 -2.53 -11.36
CA PRO A 51 -4.48 -3.41 -11.14
C PRO A 51 -3.20 -2.97 -11.87
N ILE A 52 -3.32 -2.28 -13.02
CA ILE A 52 -2.17 -1.75 -13.76
C ILE A 52 -1.52 -0.59 -13.00
N SER A 53 -2.32 0.38 -12.54
CA SER A 53 -1.82 1.48 -11.72
C SER A 53 -1.26 0.98 -10.38
N ALA A 54 -1.96 0.04 -9.75
CA ALA A 54 -1.51 -0.59 -8.50
C ALA A 54 -0.17 -1.33 -8.65
N LEU A 55 0.06 -2.01 -9.77
CA LEU A 55 1.34 -2.65 -10.08
C LEU A 55 2.49 -1.63 -10.15
N ILE A 56 2.30 -0.53 -10.88
CA ILE A 56 3.32 0.53 -10.99
C ILE A 56 3.63 1.11 -9.60
N GLY A 57 2.59 1.43 -8.82
CA GLY A 57 2.75 1.94 -7.46
C GLY A 57 3.43 0.96 -6.51
N ALA A 58 3.08 -0.34 -6.59
CA ALA A 58 3.69 -1.39 -5.78
C ALA A 58 5.19 -1.57 -6.11
N VAL A 59 5.56 -1.54 -7.39
CA VAL A 59 6.96 -1.60 -7.83
C VAL A 59 7.72 -0.36 -7.34
N GLY A 60 7.15 0.84 -7.50
CA GLY A 60 7.76 2.09 -7.03
C GLY A 60 7.98 2.09 -5.53
N THR A 61 6.96 1.72 -4.74
CA THR A 61 7.06 1.58 -3.29
C THR A 61 8.09 0.52 -2.90
N GLY A 62 8.08 -0.63 -3.58
CA GLY A 62 9.03 -1.72 -3.35
C GLY A 62 10.47 -1.26 -3.51
N LEU A 63 10.82 -0.72 -4.66
CA LEU A 63 12.18 -0.26 -4.97
C LEU A 63 12.59 0.94 -4.11
N GLY A 64 11.71 1.93 -3.97
CA GLY A 64 12.00 3.15 -3.23
C GLY A 64 12.18 2.92 -1.73
N LEU A 65 11.27 2.15 -1.10
CA LEU A 65 11.38 1.84 0.33
C LEU A 65 12.62 1.01 0.63
N SER A 66 12.95 0.04 -0.23
CA SER A 66 14.15 -0.80 -0.07
C SER A 66 15.44 0.01 -0.16
N GLY A 67 15.54 0.89 -1.17
CA GLY A 67 16.66 1.81 -1.28
C GLY A 67 16.74 2.76 -0.09
N ALA A 68 15.61 3.29 0.38
CA ALA A 68 15.55 4.19 1.53
C ALA A 68 15.96 3.52 2.84
N ILE A 69 15.61 2.24 3.06
CA ILE A 69 16.08 1.45 4.20
C ILE A 69 17.58 1.35 4.19
N ARG A 70 18.15 0.89 3.06
CA ARG A 70 19.61 0.74 2.92
C ARG A 70 20.33 2.06 3.04
N PHE A 71 19.80 3.13 2.43
CA PHE A 71 20.29 4.51 2.59
C PHE A 71 20.39 4.91 4.08
N THR A 72 19.34 4.64 4.85
CA THR A 72 19.29 5.02 6.27
C THR A 72 20.27 4.23 7.12
N ILE A 73 20.44 2.94 6.85
CA ILE A 73 21.43 2.08 7.54
C ILE A 73 22.84 2.59 7.24
N LEU A 74 23.19 2.83 5.97
CA LEU A 74 24.49 3.36 5.58
C LEU A 74 24.75 4.75 6.17
N ASN A 75 23.75 5.62 6.20
CA ASN A 75 23.84 6.93 6.85
C ASN A 75 24.12 6.81 8.36
N ALA A 76 23.49 5.86 9.03
CA ALA A 76 23.67 5.61 10.45
C ALA A 76 25.04 5.03 10.78
N GLN A 77 25.66 4.32 9.84
CA GLN A 77 27.00 3.77 9.90
C GLN A 77 28.10 4.80 9.54
N GLY A 78 27.75 6.01 9.08
CA GLY A 78 28.69 7.05 8.68
C GLY A 78 29.25 6.90 7.25
N GLU A 79 28.76 5.95 6.46
CA GLU A 79 29.20 5.60 5.11
C GLU A 79 28.64 6.59 4.07
N THR A 80 29.13 7.83 4.09
CA THR A 80 28.57 8.95 3.32
C THR A 80 28.58 8.71 1.80
N GLN A 81 29.66 8.16 1.26
CA GLN A 81 29.79 7.86 -0.17
C GLN A 81 28.80 6.78 -0.59
N LYS A 82 28.81 5.62 0.10
CA LYS A 82 27.91 4.50 -0.21
C LYS A 82 26.44 4.88 -0.06
N ARG A 83 26.12 5.77 0.86
CA ARG A 83 24.78 6.34 1.02
C ARG A 83 24.34 7.10 -0.23
N GLN A 84 25.21 7.97 -0.80
CA GLN A 84 24.92 8.70 -2.04
C GLN A 84 24.81 7.77 -3.23
N GLU A 85 25.71 6.79 -3.35
CA GLU A 85 25.68 5.75 -4.37
C GLU A 85 24.36 4.94 -4.28
N CYS A 86 23.91 4.62 -3.06
CA CYS A 86 22.64 3.93 -2.83
C CYS A 86 21.44 4.74 -3.33
N PHE A 87 21.37 6.04 -3.02
CA PHE A 87 20.31 6.92 -3.50
C PHE A 87 20.30 7.02 -5.02
N SER A 88 21.47 7.30 -5.62
CA SER A 88 21.61 7.46 -7.08
C SER A 88 21.35 6.16 -7.84
N GLY A 89 21.91 5.04 -7.36
CA GLY A 89 21.73 3.73 -7.98
C GLY A 89 20.28 3.24 -7.88
N THR A 90 19.60 3.50 -6.77
CA THR A 90 18.17 3.15 -6.63
C THR A 90 17.30 4.04 -7.53
N THR A 91 17.63 5.34 -7.65
CA THR A 91 16.92 6.26 -8.56
C THR A 91 17.07 5.80 -10.01
N LEU A 92 18.27 5.41 -10.42
CA LEU A 92 18.51 4.87 -11.77
C LEU A 92 17.73 3.57 -12.00
N LEU A 93 17.71 2.65 -11.01
CA LEU A 93 16.92 1.42 -11.09
C LEU A 93 15.43 1.72 -11.27
N MET A 94 14.90 2.68 -10.51
CA MET A 94 13.51 3.11 -10.62
C MET A 94 13.20 3.70 -12.00
N LEU A 95 14.08 4.52 -12.58
CA LEU A 95 13.93 5.09 -13.92
C LEU A 95 13.93 3.99 -15.01
N LEU A 96 14.88 3.06 -14.95
CA LEU A 96 14.96 1.95 -15.91
C LEU A 96 13.73 1.04 -15.80
N THR A 97 13.30 0.73 -14.58
CA THR A 97 12.10 -0.08 -14.33
C THR A 97 10.84 0.64 -14.82
N ALA A 98 10.73 1.96 -14.62
CA ALA A 98 9.62 2.75 -15.14
C ALA A 98 9.56 2.73 -16.66
N GLY A 99 10.68 2.93 -17.34
CA GLY A 99 10.77 2.81 -18.81
C GLY A 99 10.36 1.43 -19.32
N LEU A 100 10.84 0.37 -18.66
CA LEU A 100 10.46 -1.02 -18.99
C LEU A 100 8.96 -1.26 -18.79
N LEU A 101 8.40 -0.82 -17.64
CA LEU A 101 6.96 -0.96 -17.37
C LEU A 101 6.13 -0.15 -18.37
N THR A 102 6.55 1.08 -18.71
CA THR A 102 5.89 1.87 -19.75
C THR A 102 5.83 1.09 -21.06
N ALA A 103 6.95 0.55 -21.53
CA ALA A 103 7.01 -0.19 -22.78
C ALA A 103 6.12 -1.46 -22.75
N ILE A 104 6.20 -2.25 -21.68
CA ILE A 104 5.42 -3.49 -21.55
C ILE A 104 3.93 -3.17 -21.42
N LEU A 105 3.55 -2.28 -20.51
CA LEU A 105 2.14 -2.01 -20.23
C LEU A 105 1.46 -1.28 -21.41
N PHE A 106 2.18 -0.40 -22.13
CA PHE A 106 1.65 0.26 -23.31
C PHE A 106 1.43 -0.73 -24.46
N ALA A 107 2.42 -1.59 -24.73
CA ALA A 107 2.34 -2.58 -25.83
C ALA A 107 1.34 -3.70 -25.53
N PHE A 108 1.23 -4.14 -24.29
CA PHE A 108 0.43 -5.29 -23.88
C PHE A 108 -0.85 -4.92 -23.11
N ALA A 109 -1.27 -3.64 -23.07
CA ALA A 109 -2.48 -3.20 -22.39
C ALA A 109 -3.72 -4.02 -22.83
N HIS A 110 -3.90 -4.18 -24.15
CA HIS A 110 -5.05 -4.90 -24.73
C HIS A 110 -5.10 -6.37 -24.29
N PRO A 111 -4.07 -7.23 -24.47
CA PRO A 111 -4.12 -8.63 -24.05
C PRO A 111 -4.23 -8.79 -22.53
N ILE A 112 -3.58 -7.92 -21.74
CA ILE A 112 -3.66 -7.95 -20.27
C ILE A 112 -5.11 -7.70 -19.82
N LEU A 113 -5.74 -6.65 -20.32
CA LEU A 113 -7.11 -6.28 -19.91
C LEU A 113 -8.15 -7.26 -20.44
N HIS A 114 -7.93 -7.82 -21.63
CA HIS A 114 -8.74 -8.91 -22.15
C HIS A 114 -8.69 -10.15 -21.26
N LEU A 115 -7.50 -10.51 -20.74
CA LEU A 115 -7.30 -11.60 -19.78
C LEU A 115 -8.00 -11.31 -18.46
N LEU A 116 -8.00 -10.05 -18.00
CA LEU A 116 -8.72 -9.61 -16.79
C LEU A 116 -10.23 -9.59 -16.93
N GLY A 117 -10.76 -9.89 -18.13
CA GLY A 117 -12.19 -10.03 -18.35
C GLY A 117 -12.86 -8.87 -19.09
N ALA A 118 -12.14 -7.81 -19.46
CA ALA A 118 -12.69 -6.72 -20.24
C ALA A 118 -13.09 -7.18 -21.65
N ARG A 119 -14.26 -6.76 -22.14
CA ARG A 119 -14.80 -7.13 -23.47
C ARG A 119 -15.48 -5.93 -24.13
N GLY A 120 -15.56 -5.94 -25.48
CA GLY A 120 -16.29 -4.96 -26.26
C GLY A 120 -15.88 -3.52 -25.96
N ASN A 121 -16.84 -2.61 -25.82
CA ASN A 121 -16.61 -1.19 -25.55
C ASN A 121 -15.87 -0.96 -24.21
N MET A 122 -16.14 -1.79 -23.20
CA MET A 122 -15.44 -1.75 -21.91
C MET A 122 -13.93 -1.96 -22.08
N LEU A 123 -13.53 -2.91 -22.93
CA LEU A 123 -12.11 -3.17 -23.22
C LEU A 123 -11.44 -1.92 -23.82
N THR A 124 -12.11 -1.24 -24.75
CA THR A 124 -11.59 0.00 -25.36
C THR A 124 -11.34 1.09 -24.32
N LEU A 125 -12.30 1.31 -23.40
CA LEU A 125 -12.16 2.29 -22.31
C LEU A 125 -11.01 1.92 -21.35
N CYS A 126 -10.92 0.65 -20.96
CA CYS A 126 -9.84 0.17 -20.09
C CYS A 126 -8.47 0.29 -20.76
N VAL A 127 -8.34 -0.03 -22.05
CA VAL A 127 -7.08 0.08 -22.80
C VAL A 127 -6.63 1.53 -22.88
N MET A 128 -7.55 2.45 -23.22
CA MET A 128 -7.24 3.88 -23.26
C MET A 128 -6.74 4.39 -21.89
N TYR A 129 -7.45 4.04 -20.80
CA TYR A 129 -7.02 4.37 -19.44
C TYR A 129 -5.62 3.80 -19.14
N ALA A 130 -5.43 2.50 -19.37
CA ALA A 130 -4.17 1.81 -19.08
C ALA A 130 -2.98 2.35 -19.87
N GLN A 131 -3.17 2.72 -21.14
CA GLN A 131 -2.12 3.31 -21.97
C GLN A 131 -1.72 4.69 -21.48
N VAL A 132 -2.67 5.53 -21.08
CA VAL A 132 -2.37 6.83 -20.48
C VAL A 132 -1.61 6.63 -19.16
N ILE A 133 -2.07 5.74 -18.26
CA ILE A 133 -1.37 5.41 -17.02
C ILE A 133 0.04 4.87 -17.29
N ALA A 134 0.23 4.02 -18.30
CA ALA A 134 1.53 3.49 -18.70
C ALA A 134 2.50 4.60 -19.15
N LEU A 135 2.05 5.59 -19.91
CA LEU A 135 2.85 6.77 -20.29
C LEU A 135 3.30 7.56 -19.05
N GLY A 136 2.45 7.62 -18.02
CA GLY A 136 2.76 8.27 -16.75
C GLY A 136 3.49 7.41 -15.72
N ALA A 137 3.85 6.17 -16.06
CA ALA A 137 4.47 5.25 -15.11
C ALA A 137 5.74 5.80 -14.47
N VAL A 138 6.52 6.60 -15.18
CA VAL A 138 7.72 7.26 -14.64
C VAL A 138 7.35 8.17 -13.48
N PHE A 139 6.33 9.01 -13.62
CA PHE A 139 5.89 9.92 -12.57
C PHE A 139 5.35 9.16 -11.36
N GLN A 140 4.51 8.17 -11.58
CA GLN A 140 3.91 7.38 -10.51
C GLN A 140 4.96 6.55 -9.75
N LEU A 141 5.86 5.88 -10.46
CA LEU A 141 6.89 5.05 -9.85
C LEU A 141 7.88 5.89 -9.06
N LEU A 142 8.32 7.04 -9.59
CA LEU A 142 9.20 7.95 -8.88
C LEU A 142 8.50 8.63 -7.69
N ALA A 143 7.23 9.05 -7.83
CA ALA A 143 6.46 9.61 -6.72
C ALA A 143 6.38 8.64 -5.54
N THR A 144 5.92 7.41 -5.79
CA THR A 144 5.77 6.38 -4.74
C THR A 144 7.11 5.92 -4.19
N GLY A 145 8.17 5.91 -5.00
CA GLY A 145 9.52 5.51 -4.59
C GLY A 145 10.29 6.60 -3.83
N PHE A 146 10.09 7.88 -4.15
CA PHE A 146 10.79 8.99 -3.48
C PHE A 146 10.19 9.35 -2.12
N VAL A 147 8.90 9.15 -1.91
CA VAL A 147 8.24 9.41 -0.61
C VAL A 147 8.93 8.68 0.55
N PRO A 148 9.28 7.37 0.46
CA PRO A 148 10.10 6.70 1.46
C PRO A 148 11.48 7.36 1.69
N PHE A 149 12.17 7.78 0.63
CA PHE A 149 13.46 8.48 0.77
C PHE A 149 13.32 9.80 1.53
N ILE A 150 12.30 10.62 1.22
CA ILE A 150 12.04 11.86 1.96
C ILE A 150 11.85 11.57 3.46
N ARG A 151 11.04 10.55 3.81
CA ARG A 151 10.82 10.13 5.21
C ARG A 151 12.14 9.71 5.86
N ASN A 152 12.93 8.90 5.19
CA ASN A 152 14.21 8.38 5.69
C ASN A 152 15.30 9.46 5.80
N MET A 153 15.20 10.57 5.06
CA MET A 153 16.04 11.76 5.19
C MET A 153 15.54 12.76 6.25
N GLY A 154 14.56 12.38 7.07
CA GLY A 154 14.03 13.21 8.15
C GLY A 154 12.89 14.15 7.75
N GLY A 155 12.39 14.04 6.52
CA GLY A 155 11.33 14.88 5.97
C GLY A 155 9.93 14.28 6.04
N ALA A 156 9.54 13.59 7.11
CA ALA A 156 8.23 12.93 7.19
C ALA A 156 7.05 13.88 6.90
N THR A 157 7.11 15.11 7.43
CA THR A 157 6.11 16.15 7.14
C THR A 157 6.13 16.58 5.67
N VAL A 158 7.32 16.69 5.06
CA VAL A 158 7.43 17.03 3.63
C VAL A 158 6.88 15.90 2.77
N ALA A 159 7.11 14.64 3.13
CA ALA A 159 6.52 13.49 2.46
C ALA A 159 4.98 13.52 2.51
N MET A 160 4.40 13.86 3.66
CA MET A 160 2.96 14.05 3.81
C MET A 160 2.46 15.21 2.91
N ILE A 161 3.13 16.34 2.93
CA ILE A 161 2.78 17.51 2.10
C ILE A 161 2.85 17.17 0.62
N ALA A 162 3.90 16.47 0.17
CA ALA A 162 4.06 16.05 -1.22
C ALA A 162 2.88 15.18 -1.69
N MET A 163 2.48 14.19 -0.87
CA MET A 163 1.31 13.36 -1.15
C MET A 163 0.02 14.17 -1.13
N ALA A 164 -0.16 15.07 -0.16
CA ALA A 164 -1.36 15.92 -0.06
C ALA A 164 -1.52 16.83 -1.28
N PHE A 165 -0.45 17.47 -1.76
CA PHE A 165 -0.49 18.28 -2.99
C PHE A 165 -0.80 17.43 -4.22
N GLY A 166 -0.22 16.23 -4.33
CA GLY A 166 -0.53 15.31 -5.42
C GLY A 166 -2.00 14.92 -5.44
N PHE A 167 -2.57 14.54 -4.30
CA PHE A 167 -3.98 14.17 -4.18
C PHE A 167 -4.92 15.36 -4.41
N ALA A 168 -4.61 16.53 -3.86
CA ALA A 168 -5.40 17.75 -4.10
C ALA A 168 -5.39 18.15 -5.59
N THR A 169 -4.24 18.04 -6.25
CA THR A 169 -4.12 18.29 -7.70
C THR A 169 -4.95 17.30 -8.50
N ASN A 170 -4.87 16.01 -8.16
CA ASN A 170 -5.67 14.99 -8.84
C ASN A 170 -7.17 15.27 -8.69
N ILE A 171 -7.67 15.48 -7.47
CA ILE A 171 -9.09 15.80 -7.20
C ILE A 171 -9.55 17.04 -8.01
N ALA A 172 -8.72 18.11 -8.03
CA ALA A 172 -9.05 19.31 -8.79
C ALA A 172 -9.11 19.04 -10.31
N LEU A 173 -8.19 18.21 -10.82
CA LEU A 173 -8.14 17.84 -12.22
C LEU A 173 -9.23 16.82 -12.61
N ASP A 174 -9.66 15.94 -11.72
CA ASP A 174 -10.81 15.06 -11.93
C ASP A 174 -12.07 15.91 -12.11
N TYR A 175 -12.28 16.93 -11.27
CA TYR A 175 -13.36 17.87 -11.48
C TYR A 175 -13.27 18.56 -12.86
N VAL A 176 -12.10 19.02 -13.27
CA VAL A 176 -11.91 19.71 -14.55
C VAL A 176 -12.04 18.75 -15.75
N PHE A 177 -11.29 17.65 -15.75
CA PHE A 177 -11.18 16.77 -16.93
C PHE A 177 -12.36 15.82 -17.06
N VAL A 178 -12.80 15.23 -15.95
CA VAL A 178 -13.87 14.23 -15.97
C VAL A 178 -15.23 14.91 -15.97
N TRP A 179 -15.43 15.91 -15.10
CA TRP A 179 -16.74 16.56 -14.95
C TRP A 179 -16.95 17.73 -15.91
N ALA A 180 -16.08 18.74 -15.94
CA ALA A 180 -16.30 19.97 -16.70
C ALA A 180 -16.02 19.77 -18.21
N LEU A 181 -14.94 19.07 -18.56
CA LEU A 181 -14.54 18.84 -19.95
C LEU A 181 -15.07 17.53 -20.56
N ASN A 182 -15.67 16.64 -19.75
CA ASN A 182 -16.20 15.35 -20.14
C ASN A 182 -15.20 14.46 -20.92
N TRP A 183 -13.90 14.47 -20.50
CA TRP A 183 -12.88 13.60 -21.10
C TRP A 183 -12.98 12.14 -20.65
N GLY A 184 -13.94 11.81 -19.79
CA GLY A 184 -14.22 10.45 -19.35
C GLY A 184 -13.00 9.77 -18.70
N MET A 185 -12.79 8.48 -19.03
CA MET A 185 -11.70 7.66 -18.50
C MET A 185 -10.30 8.22 -18.81
N ALA A 186 -10.09 8.86 -19.95
CA ALA A 186 -8.82 9.50 -20.28
C ALA A 186 -8.55 10.69 -19.33
N GLY A 187 -9.59 11.47 -18.99
CA GLY A 187 -9.50 12.57 -18.06
C GLY A 187 -9.03 12.12 -16.68
N ALA A 188 -9.63 11.05 -16.13
CA ALA A 188 -9.23 10.47 -14.85
C ALA A 188 -7.77 9.97 -14.88
N ALA A 189 -7.35 9.31 -15.96
CA ALA A 189 -5.97 8.86 -16.10
C ALA A 189 -4.98 10.03 -16.12
N TRP A 190 -5.26 11.10 -16.87
CA TRP A 190 -4.42 12.31 -16.91
C TRP A 190 -4.38 13.01 -15.56
N ALA A 191 -5.49 13.14 -14.86
CA ALA A 191 -5.56 13.72 -13.52
C ALA A 191 -4.65 12.94 -12.54
N THR A 192 -4.71 11.61 -12.59
CA THR A 192 -3.86 10.73 -11.79
C THR A 192 -2.37 10.95 -12.08
N ILE A 193 -1.97 10.95 -13.37
CA ILE A 193 -0.57 11.14 -13.75
C ILE A 193 -0.04 12.51 -13.30
N ILE A 194 -0.81 13.58 -13.51
CA ILE A 194 -0.39 14.93 -13.14
C ILE A 194 -0.30 15.04 -11.62
N GLY A 195 -1.22 14.46 -10.86
CA GLY A 195 -1.13 14.39 -9.40
C GLY A 195 0.15 13.66 -8.93
N GLN A 196 0.51 12.55 -9.56
CA GLN A 196 1.77 11.85 -9.28
C GLN A 196 3.00 12.69 -9.69
N ALA A 197 2.94 13.39 -10.82
CA ALA A 197 4.02 14.29 -11.24
C ALA A 197 4.24 15.42 -10.22
N VAL A 198 3.19 16.01 -9.66
CA VAL A 198 3.27 17.00 -8.59
C VAL A 198 3.96 16.43 -7.35
N THR A 199 3.55 15.22 -6.90
CA THR A 199 4.22 14.54 -5.78
C THR A 199 5.70 14.32 -6.06
N MET A 200 6.06 13.87 -7.26
CA MET A 200 7.44 13.68 -7.68
C MET A 200 8.22 15.00 -7.71
N ILE A 201 7.63 16.09 -8.23
CA ILE A 201 8.29 17.41 -8.29
C ILE A 201 8.62 17.92 -6.89
N VAL A 202 7.68 17.80 -5.93
CA VAL A 202 7.93 18.17 -4.52
C VAL A 202 9.08 17.34 -3.94
N ALA A 203 9.15 16.04 -4.26
CA ALA A 203 10.25 15.17 -3.83
C ALA A 203 11.60 15.63 -4.43
N VAL A 204 11.64 15.94 -5.73
CA VAL A 204 12.86 16.42 -6.39
C VAL A 204 13.31 17.75 -5.79
N ILE A 205 12.40 18.70 -5.55
CA ILE A 205 12.72 19.96 -4.87
C ILE A 205 13.34 19.69 -3.49
N PHE A 206 12.77 18.78 -2.72
CA PHE A 206 13.33 18.40 -1.41
C PHE A 206 14.76 17.88 -1.52
N PHE A 207 15.06 17.01 -2.51
CA PHE A 207 16.41 16.49 -2.72
C PHE A 207 17.40 17.54 -3.17
N LEU A 208 16.99 18.50 -3.99
CA LEU A 208 17.81 19.63 -4.39
C LEU A 208 18.14 20.55 -3.20
N VAL A 209 17.15 20.85 -2.36
CA VAL A 209 17.35 21.65 -1.13
C VAL A 209 18.26 20.92 -0.13
N LYS A 210 18.15 19.61 -0.01
CA LYS A 210 19.02 18.78 0.84
C LYS A 210 20.42 18.55 0.24
N LYS A 211 20.68 19.08 -0.96
CA LYS A 211 21.93 18.85 -1.68
C LYS A 211 22.29 17.37 -1.77
N SER A 212 21.32 16.55 -2.05
CA SER A 212 21.50 15.11 -2.25
C SER A 212 22.28 14.93 -3.56
N GLY A 213 23.60 14.80 -3.48
CA GLY A 213 24.45 14.64 -4.65
C GLY A 213 24.09 13.36 -5.42
N PHE A 214 24.22 13.39 -6.74
CA PHE A 214 24.08 12.22 -7.60
C PHE A 214 25.46 11.64 -7.89
N CYS A 215 25.70 10.42 -7.42
CA CYS A 215 26.96 9.70 -7.60
C CYS A 215 26.64 8.24 -7.85
N LEU A 216 27.05 7.71 -9.01
CA LEU A 216 26.88 6.32 -9.33
C LEU A 216 28.15 5.55 -8.97
N PRO A 217 28.03 4.35 -8.36
CA PRO A 217 29.15 3.48 -8.13
C PRO A 217 29.62 2.82 -9.44
N GLU A 218 30.75 2.15 -9.39
CA GLU A 218 31.21 1.30 -10.49
C GLU A 218 30.15 0.24 -10.84
N LEU A 219 30.12 -0.18 -12.10
CA LEU A 219 29.09 -1.07 -12.63
C LEU A 219 28.90 -2.35 -11.79
N ARG A 220 30.01 -2.92 -11.29
CA ARG A 220 29.97 -4.13 -10.46
C ARG A 220 29.24 -3.90 -9.13
N GLU A 221 29.54 -2.80 -8.47
CA GLU A 221 28.89 -2.40 -7.21
C GLU A 221 27.43 -1.95 -7.43
N LEU A 222 27.15 -1.32 -8.58
CA LEU A 222 25.80 -0.97 -8.99
C LEU A 222 24.91 -2.22 -9.15
N CYS A 223 25.40 -3.24 -9.84
CA CYS A 223 24.67 -4.51 -9.98
C CYS A 223 24.44 -5.20 -8.62
N ARG A 224 25.42 -5.13 -7.72
CA ARG A 224 25.31 -5.66 -6.36
C ARG A 224 24.26 -4.88 -5.53
N LEU A 225 24.29 -3.57 -5.64
CA LEU A 225 23.26 -2.69 -5.01
C LEU A 225 21.86 -3.03 -5.53
N TRP A 226 21.68 -3.13 -6.84
CA TRP A 226 20.39 -3.47 -7.44
C TRP A 226 19.88 -4.83 -6.99
N LYS A 227 20.74 -5.85 -6.93
CA LYS A 227 20.38 -7.15 -6.39
C LYS A 227 19.87 -7.04 -4.95
N ASN A 228 20.55 -6.28 -4.09
CA ASN A 228 20.16 -6.09 -2.69
C ASN A 228 18.85 -5.33 -2.58
N VAL A 229 18.66 -4.25 -3.36
CA VAL A 229 17.40 -3.49 -3.40
C VAL A 229 16.25 -4.37 -3.86
N LEU A 230 16.43 -5.18 -4.91
CA LEU A 230 15.40 -6.09 -5.41
C LEU A 230 15.02 -7.16 -4.39
N ILE A 231 16.00 -7.72 -3.66
CA ILE A 231 15.73 -8.68 -2.59
C ILE A 231 14.83 -8.05 -1.52
N VAL A 232 15.14 -6.86 -1.02
CA VAL A 232 14.31 -6.20 0.02
C VAL A 232 12.95 -5.79 -0.55
N ALA A 233 12.89 -5.39 -1.83
CA ALA A 233 11.68 -4.88 -2.50
C ALA A 233 10.53 -5.88 -2.58
N ILE A 234 10.81 -7.19 -2.55
CA ILE A 234 9.79 -8.25 -2.59
C ILE A 234 8.77 -8.09 -1.46
N SER A 235 9.18 -7.64 -0.27
CA SER A 235 8.26 -7.46 0.86
C SER A 235 7.33 -6.26 0.71
N PRO A 236 7.81 -5.03 0.51
CA PRO A 236 6.92 -3.87 0.33
C PRO A 236 6.06 -3.98 -0.93
N PHE A 237 6.59 -4.55 -2.02
CA PHE A 237 5.81 -4.89 -3.21
C PHE A 237 4.68 -5.87 -2.86
N GLY A 238 5.02 -6.96 -2.18
CA GLY A 238 4.07 -8.00 -1.80
C GLY A 238 2.98 -7.50 -0.87
N LEU A 239 3.26 -6.57 0.05
CA LEU A 239 2.24 -5.97 0.93
C LEU A 239 1.10 -5.31 0.13
N THR A 240 1.42 -4.61 -0.93
CA THR A 240 0.43 -3.97 -1.80
C THR A 240 -0.28 -5.01 -2.66
N PHE A 241 0.47 -5.92 -3.28
CA PHE A 241 -0.06 -6.85 -4.26
C PHE A 241 -0.86 -8.00 -3.64
N SER A 242 -0.46 -8.48 -2.45
CA SER A 242 -1.16 -9.53 -1.70
C SER A 242 -2.60 -9.15 -1.34
N SER A 243 -2.85 -7.88 -1.01
CA SER A 243 -4.20 -7.40 -0.69
C SER A 243 -5.14 -7.51 -1.88
N ILE A 244 -4.64 -7.23 -3.11
CA ILE A 244 -5.41 -7.37 -4.35
C ILE A 244 -5.73 -8.84 -4.62
N ILE A 245 -4.74 -9.73 -4.47
CA ILE A 245 -4.94 -11.18 -4.65
C ILE A 245 -5.99 -11.70 -3.67
N THR A 246 -5.89 -11.34 -2.39
CA THR A 246 -6.84 -11.74 -1.36
C THR A 246 -8.26 -11.30 -1.70
N MET A 247 -8.45 -10.05 -2.15
CA MET A 247 -9.76 -9.53 -2.56
C MET A 247 -10.35 -10.32 -3.74
N LEU A 248 -9.55 -10.60 -4.76
CA LEU A 248 -9.98 -11.38 -5.94
C LEU A 248 -10.39 -12.81 -5.56
N LEU A 249 -9.62 -13.47 -4.69
CA LEU A 249 -9.92 -14.81 -4.21
C LEU A 249 -11.24 -14.82 -3.46
N ILE A 250 -11.46 -13.92 -2.52
CA ILE A 250 -12.70 -13.88 -1.73
C ILE A 250 -13.90 -13.61 -2.63
N ASN A 251 -13.82 -12.63 -3.53
CA ASN A 251 -14.91 -12.33 -4.46
C ASN A 251 -15.28 -13.55 -5.31
N ARG A 252 -14.29 -14.32 -5.79
CA ARG A 252 -14.53 -15.54 -6.55
C ARG A 252 -15.29 -16.59 -5.74
N PHE A 253 -14.90 -16.78 -4.47
CA PHE A 253 -15.56 -17.76 -3.61
C PHE A 253 -16.94 -17.30 -3.13
N LEU A 254 -17.15 -15.99 -2.94
CA LEU A 254 -18.47 -15.42 -2.64
C LEU A 254 -19.47 -15.69 -3.80
N LEU A 255 -19.02 -15.58 -5.07
CA LEU A 255 -19.84 -15.92 -6.23
C LEU A 255 -20.08 -17.44 -6.34
N LEU A 256 -19.14 -18.28 -5.92
CA LEU A 256 -19.28 -19.75 -5.99
C LEU A 256 -20.21 -20.32 -4.93
N TYR A 257 -20.23 -19.77 -3.71
CA TYR A 257 -20.96 -20.30 -2.55
C TYR A 257 -22.11 -19.41 -2.08
N GLY A 258 -22.25 -18.22 -2.63
CA GLY A 258 -23.28 -17.23 -2.37
C GLY A 258 -23.83 -16.67 -3.67
N ASP A 259 -23.96 -15.34 -3.71
CA ASP A 259 -24.56 -14.57 -4.79
C ASP A 259 -23.89 -13.21 -4.98
N GLU A 260 -24.39 -12.41 -5.92
CA GLU A 260 -23.92 -11.05 -6.16
C GLU A 260 -24.12 -10.14 -4.92
N GLN A 261 -25.14 -10.42 -4.13
CA GLN A 261 -25.40 -9.67 -2.90
C GLN A 261 -24.30 -9.92 -1.85
N ALA A 262 -23.80 -11.15 -1.72
CA ALA A 262 -22.67 -11.46 -0.85
C ALA A 262 -21.40 -10.68 -1.27
N VAL A 263 -21.17 -10.53 -2.58
CA VAL A 263 -20.06 -9.70 -3.11
C VAL A 263 -20.26 -8.24 -2.76
N ALA A 264 -21.48 -7.69 -2.88
CA ALA A 264 -21.78 -6.32 -2.51
C ALA A 264 -21.55 -6.07 -1.01
N VAL A 265 -21.96 -7.00 -0.14
CA VAL A 265 -21.69 -6.96 1.32
C VAL A 265 -20.18 -6.91 1.58
N TYR A 266 -19.42 -7.81 0.91
CA TYR A 266 -17.97 -7.83 1.07
C TYR A 266 -17.31 -6.55 0.54
N GLY A 267 -17.82 -5.96 -0.54
CA GLY A 267 -17.36 -4.68 -1.05
C GLY A 267 -17.43 -3.58 0.02
N CYS A 268 -18.57 -3.44 0.71
CA CYS A 268 -18.72 -2.47 1.81
C CYS A 268 -17.73 -2.75 2.97
N ILE A 269 -17.59 -4.01 3.38
CA ILE A 269 -16.63 -4.42 4.42
C ILE A 269 -15.19 -4.14 3.95
N GLY A 270 -14.88 -4.43 2.68
CA GLY A 270 -13.59 -4.22 2.06
C GLY A 270 -13.16 -2.76 2.07
N TYR A 271 -14.05 -1.82 1.75
CA TYR A 271 -13.73 -0.39 1.84
C TYR A 271 -13.36 0.05 3.25
N ILE A 272 -14.11 -0.38 4.26
CA ILE A 272 -13.80 -0.07 5.66
C ILE A 272 -12.46 -0.66 6.08
N THR A 273 -12.23 -1.93 5.79
CA THR A 273 -10.98 -2.60 6.14
C THR A 273 -9.79 -2.01 5.39
N ALA A 274 -9.94 -1.60 4.13
CA ALA A 274 -8.89 -0.94 3.36
C ALA A 274 -8.43 0.38 4.00
N ILE A 275 -9.35 1.22 4.50
CA ILE A 275 -8.99 2.44 5.22
C ILE A 275 -8.19 2.11 6.48
N LEU A 276 -8.61 1.10 7.23
CA LEU A 276 -7.89 0.66 8.44
C LEU A 276 -6.49 0.11 8.11
N TYR A 277 -6.34 -0.62 7.01
CA TYR A 277 -5.05 -1.06 6.48
C TYR A 277 -4.12 0.13 6.17
N LEU A 278 -4.64 1.19 5.54
CA LEU A 278 -3.86 2.39 5.23
C LEU A 278 -3.36 3.10 6.50
N LEU A 279 -4.18 3.20 7.55
CA LEU A 279 -3.75 3.77 8.82
C LEU A 279 -2.63 2.96 9.46
N LEU A 280 -2.74 1.63 9.47
CA LEU A 280 -1.71 0.72 9.98
C LEU A 280 -0.43 0.77 9.12
N GLN A 281 -0.56 0.90 7.80
CA GLN A 281 0.56 1.16 6.89
C GLN A 281 1.29 2.45 7.29
N GLY A 282 0.54 3.51 7.61
CA GLY A 282 1.10 4.78 8.09
C GLY A 282 1.93 4.64 9.36
N VAL A 283 1.51 3.80 10.31
CA VAL A 283 2.31 3.49 11.52
C VAL A 283 3.57 2.71 11.17
N GLY A 284 3.46 1.67 10.33
CA GLY A 284 4.58 0.85 9.88
C GLY A 284 5.64 1.67 9.16
N ASP A 285 5.23 2.37 8.11
CA ASP A 285 6.11 3.17 7.25
C ASP A 285 6.66 4.43 7.97
N GLY A 286 5.90 4.97 8.94
CA GLY A 286 6.36 6.08 9.76
C GLY A 286 7.40 5.66 10.80
N SER A 287 7.31 4.45 11.34
CA SER A 287 8.27 3.92 12.32
C SER A 287 9.53 3.35 11.65
N GLN A 288 9.45 2.90 10.40
CA GLN A 288 10.54 2.26 9.66
C GLN A 288 11.84 3.09 9.62
N PRO A 289 11.85 4.41 9.34
CA PRO A 289 13.09 5.17 9.28
C PRO A 289 13.86 5.16 10.61
N LEU A 290 13.15 5.23 11.73
CA LEU A 290 13.75 5.19 13.05
C LEU A 290 14.30 3.80 13.39
N ILE A 291 13.57 2.75 13.05
CA ILE A 291 14.01 1.37 13.24
C ILE A 291 15.31 1.12 12.44
N SER A 292 15.34 1.50 11.16
CA SER A 292 16.52 1.34 10.31
C SER A 292 17.70 2.20 10.76
N GLN A 293 17.44 3.43 11.26
CA GLN A 293 18.48 4.31 11.81
C GLN A 293 19.14 3.71 13.05
N TYR A 294 18.35 3.24 14.02
CA TYR A 294 18.90 2.64 15.25
C TYR A 294 19.50 1.27 14.97
N TYR A 295 18.95 0.50 14.06
CA TYR A 295 19.53 -0.76 13.59
C TYR A 295 20.92 -0.55 12.97
N GLY A 296 21.09 0.45 12.11
CA GLY A 296 22.37 0.79 11.51
C GLY A 296 23.44 1.26 12.52
N ARG A 297 23.03 1.74 13.71
CA ARG A 297 23.90 2.11 14.84
C ARG A 297 24.16 0.97 15.82
N ASP A 298 23.60 -0.21 15.57
CA ASP A 298 23.58 -1.35 16.51
C ASP A 298 22.94 -1.02 17.89
N ASP A 299 22.07 0.01 17.93
CA ASP A 299 21.33 0.41 19.15
C ASP A 299 20.04 -0.42 19.27
N ARG A 300 20.19 -1.63 19.77
CA ARG A 300 19.11 -2.60 19.93
C ARG A 300 18.04 -2.12 20.90
N SER A 301 18.42 -1.38 21.92
CA SER A 301 17.49 -0.86 22.92
C SER A 301 16.51 0.14 22.34
N SER A 302 17.00 1.08 21.52
CA SER A 302 16.17 2.05 20.81
C SER A 302 15.33 1.38 19.73
N VAL A 303 15.82 0.36 19.00
CA VAL A 303 15.01 -0.45 18.06
C VAL A 303 13.81 -1.08 18.75
N GLN A 304 14.03 -1.73 19.91
CA GLN A 304 12.97 -2.35 20.70
C GLN A 304 11.95 -1.32 21.22
N ALA A 305 12.43 -0.16 21.69
CA ALA A 305 11.59 0.91 22.19
C ALA A 305 10.69 1.50 21.07
N VAL A 306 11.26 1.79 19.89
CA VAL A 306 10.49 2.26 18.72
C VAL A 306 9.49 1.21 18.27
N ARG A 307 9.89 -0.06 18.19
CA ARG A 307 8.98 -1.17 17.84
C ARG A 307 7.83 -1.29 18.84
N LYS A 308 8.09 -1.18 20.14
CA LYS A 308 7.05 -1.18 21.19
C LYS A 308 6.08 -0.02 21.01
N LEU A 309 6.58 1.18 20.74
CA LEU A 309 5.72 2.34 20.45
C LEU A 309 4.86 2.12 19.22
N ALA A 310 5.42 1.53 18.15
CA ALA A 310 4.67 1.21 16.93
C ALA A 310 3.53 0.21 17.20
N TYR A 311 3.78 -0.86 17.99
CA TYR A 311 2.72 -1.79 18.40
C TYR A 311 1.62 -1.11 19.21
N LEU A 312 2.00 -0.28 20.20
CA LEU A 312 1.03 0.42 21.04
C LEU A 312 0.19 1.41 20.24
N THR A 313 0.82 2.16 19.33
CA THR A 313 0.12 3.11 18.46
C THR A 313 -0.82 2.39 17.50
N ALA A 314 -0.36 1.30 16.86
CA ALA A 314 -1.19 0.50 15.98
C ALA A 314 -2.37 -0.14 16.73
N ALA A 315 -2.15 -0.68 17.94
CA ALA A 315 -3.20 -1.24 18.78
C ALA A 315 -4.24 -0.17 19.20
N ALA A 316 -3.77 1.03 19.60
CA ALA A 316 -4.64 2.13 19.97
C ALA A 316 -5.51 2.59 18.80
N ILE A 317 -4.92 2.80 17.62
CA ILE A 317 -5.66 3.19 16.40
C ILE A 317 -6.67 2.09 16.05
N THR A 318 -6.24 0.82 16.04
CA THR A 318 -7.13 -0.30 15.74
C THR A 318 -8.30 -0.38 16.73
N ALA A 319 -8.04 -0.23 18.03
CA ALA A 319 -9.09 -0.27 19.05
C ALA A 319 -10.10 0.86 18.85
N VAL A 320 -9.62 2.10 18.68
CA VAL A 320 -10.49 3.28 18.46
C VAL A 320 -11.33 3.11 17.20
N CYS A 321 -10.70 2.72 16.09
CA CYS A 321 -11.39 2.53 14.82
C CYS A 321 -12.38 1.35 14.88
N THR A 322 -11.99 0.22 15.50
CA THR A 322 -12.88 -0.94 15.67
C THR A 322 -14.13 -0.57 16.47
N ILE A 323 -13.97 0.14 17.61
CA ILE A 323 -15.10 0.59 18.42
C ILE A 323 -15.97 1.56 17.62
N GLY A 324 -15.36 2.57 16.96
CA GLY A 324 -16.10 3.56 16.19
C GLY A 324 -16.91 2.93 15.04
N VAL A 325 -16.28 2.04 14.25
CA VAL A 325 -16.93 1.35 13.13
C VAL A 325 -18.00 0.36 13.65
N TYR A 326 -17.75 -0.33 14.75
CA TYR A 326 -18.72 -1.25 15.34
C TYR A 326 -19.98 -0.51 15.81
N LEU A 327 -19.82 0.65 16.45
CA LEU A 327 -20.96 1.50 16.87
C LEU A 327 -21.72 2.06 15.66
N ALA A 328 -21.02 2.42 14.60
CA ALA A 328 -21.59 2.96 13.37
C ALA A 328 -22.10 1.88 12.39
N ARG A 329 -21.91 0.58 12.67
CA ARG A 329 -22.12 -0.52 11.70
C ARG A 329 -23.51 -0.54 11.04
N ALA A 330 -24.53 -0.06 11.73
CA ALA A 330 -25.89 0.01 11.18
C ALA A 330 -26.02 1.00 10.01
N LYS A 331 -25.10 2.01 9.94
CA LYS A 331 -25.10 3.04 8.90
C LYS A 331 -24.04 2.81 7.82
N VAL A 332 -23.15 1.83 7.99
CA VAL A 332 -22.04 1.59 7.07
C VAL A 332 -22.53 1.27 5.67
N GLY A 333 -23.44 0.31 5.51
CA GLY A 333 -23.99 -0.04 4.19
C GLY A 333 -24.73 1.13 3.53
N THR A 334 -25.47 1.90 4.29
CA THR A 334 -26.20 3.07 3.75
C THR A 334 -25.27 4.19 3.28
N LEU A 335 -24.09 4.35 3.88
CA LEU A 335 -23.06 5.29 3.42
C LEU A 335 -22.56 4.96 2.00
N PHE A 336 -22.54 3.65 1.66
CA PHE A 336 -22.14 3.18 0.34
C PHE A 336 -23.32 2.97 -0.61
N GLY A 337 -24.52 3.43 -0.26
CA GLY A 337 -25.71 3.29 -1.10
C GLY A 337 -26.20 1.86 -1.27
N SER A 338 -25.80 0.94 -0.38
CA SER A 338 -26.19 -0.47 -0.47
C SER A 338 -27.69 -0.67 -0.16
N SER A 339 -28.30 -1.73 -0.73
CA SER A 339 -29.67 -2.14 -0.42
C SER A 339 -29.86 -2.45 1.07
N ALA A 340 -31.10 -2.45 1.55
CA ALA A 340 -31.41 -2.79 2.92
C ALA A 340 -30.94 -4.22 3.30
N GLU A 341 -31.01 -5.15 2.35
CA GLU A 341 -30.56 -6.52 2.53
C GLU A 341 -29.04 -6.62 2.61
N ALA A 342 -28.31 -5.89 1.72
CA ALA A 342 -26.86 -5.84 1.77
C ALA A 342 -26.39 -5.16 3.07
N ASN A 343 -27.07 -4.10 3.55
CA ASN A 343 -26.76 -3.48 4.82
C ASN A 343 -26.95 -4.43 6.01
N ALA A 344 -28.00 -5.25 6.00
CA ALA A 344 -28.19 -6.30 7.00
C ALA A 344 -27.03 -7.32 6.99
N GLY A 345 -26.53 -7.68 5.83
CA GLY A 345 -25.34 -8.51 5.66
C GLY A 345 -24.09 -7.85 6.25
N VAL A 346 -23.88 -6.55 5.99
CA VAL A 346 -22.76 -5.79 6.57
C VAL A 346 -22.84 -5.79 8.10
N ILE A 347 -24.02 -5.52 8.69
CA ILE A 347 -24.22 -5.52 10.15
C ILE A 347 -23.83 -6.90 10.74
N ARG A 348 -24.16 -7.98 10.04
CA ARG A 348 -23.91 -9.37 10.48
C ARG A 348 -22.44 -9.78 10.39
N TYR A 349 -21.76 -9.47 9.28
CA TYR A 349 -20.43 -10.03 8.98
C TYR A 349 -19.28 -9.07 9.31
N LEU A 350 -19.48 -7.75 9.29
CA LEU A 350 -18.45 -6.77 9.62
C LEU A 350 -17.76 -7.03 10.99
N PRO A 351 -18.48 -7.42 12.08
CA PRO A 351 -17.85 -7.70 13.36
C PRO A 351 -16.78 -8.81 13.30
N LEU A 352 -16.92 -9.81 12.41
CA LEU A 352 -15.93 -10.88 12.24
C LEU A 352 -14.58 -10.32 11.74
N PHE A 353 -14.62 -9.38 10.80
CA PHE A 353 -13.42 -8.73 10.27
C PHE A 353 -12.82 -7.77 11.30
N LEU A 354 -13.66 -7.02 12.01
CA LEU A 354 -13.21 -6.10 13.06
C LEU A 354 -12.51 -6.83 14.21
N ALA A 355 -12.97 -8.01 14.59
CA ALA A 355 -12.39 -8.80 15.67
C ALA A 355 -10.94 -9.23 15.41
N THR A 356 -10.53 -9.34 14.15
CA THR A 356 -9.18 -9.79 13.77
C THR A 356 -8.22 -8.64 13.44
N LEU A 357 -8.68 -7.41 13.43
CA LEU A 357 -7.84 -6.24 13.11
C LEU A 357 -6.66 -6.04 14.07
N LEU A 358 -6.77 -6.41 15.33
CA LEU A 358 -5.65 -6.36 16.28
C LEU A 358 -4.55 -7.36 15.90
N PHE A 359 -4.92 -8.55 15.43
CA PHE A 359 -3.96 -9.53 14.93
C PHE A 359 -3.26 -9.02 13.69
N LEU A 360 -4.03 -8.43 12.77
CA LEU A 360 -3.50 -7.79 11.58
C LEU A 360 -2.53 -6.66 11.91
N ALA A 361 -2.88 -5.77 12.87
CA ALA A 361 -2.01 -4.68 13.31
C ALA A 361 -0.65 -5.21 13.80
N PHE A 362 -0.65 -6.30 14.59
CA PHE A 362 0.57 -6.95 15.04
C PHE A 362 1.40 -7.48 13.86
N VAL A 363 0.77 -8.19 12.93
CA VAL A 363 1.44 -8.74 11.73
C VAL A 363 2.08 -7.61 10.92
N ARG A 364 1.36 -6.53 10.64
CA ARG A 364 1.83 -5.38 9.86
C ARG A 364 3.06 -4.72 10.48
N ILE A 365 3.02 -4.42 11.77
CA ILE A 365 4.17 -3.81 12.47
C ILE A 365 5.36 -4.78 12.54
N THR A 366 5.12 -6.07 12.76
CA THR A 366 6.18 -7.09 12.74
C THR A 366 6.84 -7.20 11.36
N THR A 367 6.05 -7.18 10.30
CA THR A 367 6.54 -7.18 8.91
C THR A 367 7.38 -5.94 8.63
N SER A 368 6.89 -4.76 9.04
CA SER A 368 7.62 -3.49 8.92
C SER A 368 8.97 -3.52 9.65
N TYR A 369 8.99 -4.06 10.85
CA TYR A 369 10.22 -4.27 11.61
C TYR A 369 11.21 -5.20 10.88
N PHE A 370 10.73 -6.29 10.27
CA PHE A 370 11.60 -7.24 9.59
C PHE A 370 12.24 -6.65 8.33
N TYR A 371 11.49 -5.97 7.47
CA TYR A 371 12.12 -5.34 6.31
C TYR A 371 12.99 -4.13 6.71
N ALA A 372 12.63 -3.37 7.75
CA ALA A 372 13.42 -2.25 8.26
C ALA A 372 14.79 -2.69 8.85
N THR A 373 14.91 -3.95 9.25
CA THR A 373 16.15 -4.58 9.77
C THR A 373 16.75 -5.60 8.80
N GLU A 374 16.40 -5.53 7.51
CA GLU A 374 16.88 -6.41 6.44
C GLU A 374 16.71 -7.92 6.72
N LYS A 375 15.75 -8.31 7.59
CA LYS A 375 15.38 -9.72 7.86
C LYS A 375 14.42 -10.24 6.78
N ASN A 376 14.89 -10.27 5.54
CA ASN A 376 14.07 -10.45 4.35
C ASN A 376 13.27 -11.75 4.35
N GLY A 377 13.86 -12.89 4.70
CA GLY A 377 13.16 -14.18 4.72
C GLY A 377 11.94 -14.20 5.66
N LEU A 378 12.05 -13.57 6.85
CA LEU A 378 10.94 -13.46 7.79
C LEU A 378 9.90 -12.46 7.31
N SER A 379 10.32 -11.39 6.66
CA SER A 379 9.41 -10.42 6.05
C SER A 379 8.60 -11.06 4.91
N TYR A 380 9.24 -11.84 4.02
CA TYR A 380 8.54 -12.58 2.97
C TYR A 380 7.52 -13.55 3.55
N LEU A 381 7.94 -14.32 4.56
CA LEU A 381 7.05 -15.26 5.23
C LEU A 381 5.76 -14.57 5.67
N LEU A 382 5.83 -13.42 6.33
CA LEU A 382 4.65 -12.72 6.84
C LEU A 382 3.80 -12.07 5.73
N VAL A 383 4.45 -11.50 4.72
CA VAL A 383 3.76 -10.85 3.60
C VAL A 383 2.92 -11.84 2.80
N TYR A 384 3.47 -13.02 2.53
CA TYR A 384 2.81 -14.02 1.69
C TYR A 384 2.00 -15.05 2.49
N ALA A 385 2.19 -15.13 3.82
CA ALA A 385 1.38 -16.01 4.67
C ALA A 385 -0.10 -15.65 4.63
N GLU A 386 -0.45 -14.35 4.65
CA GLU A 386 -1.86 -13.91 4.66
C GLU A 386 -2.65 -14.40 3.44
N PRO A 387 -2.24 -14.12 2.17
CA PRO A 387 -2.97 -14.61 1.00
C PRO A 387 -2.92 -16.15 0.87
N VAL A 388 -1.82 -16.79 1.24
CA VAL A 388 -1.71 -18.26 1.21
C VAL A 388 -2.64 -18.90 2.24
N CYS A 389 -2.64 -18.42 3.49
CA CYS A 389 -3.55 -18.91 4.52
C CYS A 389 -5.01 -18.63 4.14
N THR A 390 -5.32 -17.47 3.56
CA THR A 390 -6.67 -17.15 3.09
C THR A 390 -7.11 -18.13 2.00
N LEU A 391 -6.26 -18.40 1.01
CA LEU A 391 -6.55 -19.39 -0.03
C LEU A 391 -6.79 -20.79 0.56
N LEU A 392 -5.93 -21.23 1.47
CA LEU A 392 -6.10 -22.52 2.14
C LEU A 392 -7.44 -22.59 2.91
N MET A 393 -7.79 -21.54 3.64
CA MET A 393 -9.06 -21.48 4.36
C MET A 393 -10.25 -21.41 3.41
N LEU A 394 -10.15 -20.74 2.27
CA LEU A 394 -11.18 -20.73 1.23
C LEU A 394 -11.36 -22.09 0.55
N LEU A 395 -10.34 -22.93 0.53
CA LEU A 395 -10.45 -24.31 0.01
C LEU A 395 -11.01 -25.28 1.04
N ILE A 396 -10.81 -25.03 2.35
CA ILE A 396 -11.18 -25.95 3.43
C ILE A 396 -12.55 -25.62 4.02
N LEU A 397 -12.82 -24.36 4.36
CA LEU A 397 -14.01 -23.97 5.10
C LEU A 397 -15.31 -23.97 4.27
N PRO A 398 -15.36 -23.45 3.03
CA PRO A 398 -16.59 -23.39 2.26
C PRO A 398 -17.20 -24.76 1.91
N PRO A 399 -16.43 -25.81 1.61
CA PRO A 399 -17.00 -27.16 1.45
C PRO A 399 -17.74 -27.67 2.68
N MET A 400 -17.30 -27.27 3.90
CA MET A 400 -17.90 -27.69 5.17
C MET A 400 -19.03 -26.76 5.65
N LEU A 401 -18.82 -25.44 5.50
CA LEU A 401 -19.68 -24.40 6.09
C LEU A 401 -20.41 -23.54 5.05
N LYS A 402 -20.29 -23.88 3.77
CA LYS A 402 -20.86 -23.11 2.64
C LYS A 402 -20.46 -21.64 2.69
N LEU A 403 -21.38 -20.71 2.48
CA LEU A 403 -21.13 -19.28 2.49
C LEU A 403 -20.52 -18.77 3.81
N THR A 404 -20.92 -19.34 4.95
CA THR A 404 -20.31 -18.98 6.25
C THR A 404 -18.81 -19.29 6.28
N GLY A 405 -18.39 -20.37 5.62
CA GLY A 405 -16.97 -20.72 5.47
C GLY A 405 -16.18 -19.65 4.69
N VAL A 406 -16.78 -19.04 3.68
CA VAL A 406 -16.14 -17.93 2.94
C VAL A 406 -15.93 -16.72 3.86
N TRP A 407 -16.94 -16.34 4.65
CA TRP A 407 -16.84 -15.22 5.60
C TRP A 407 -15.80 -15.44 6.70
N LEU A 408 -15.61 -16.68 7.14
CA LEU A 408 -14.64 -17.05 8.17
C LEU A 408 -13.21 -17.19 7.63
N ALA A 409 -13.02 -17.37 6.32
CA ALA A 409 -11.72 -17.68 5.75
C ALA A 409 -10.67 -16.62 6.07
N THR A 410 -10.96 -15.34 5.83
CA THR A 410 -10.03 -14.23 6.13
C THR A 410 -9.79 -14.06 7.63
N PRO A 411 -10.80 -13.98 8.50
CA PRO A 411 -10.59 -13.92 9.95
C PRO A 411 -9.70 -15.05 10.48
N VAL A 412 -9.96 -16.30 10.07
CA VAL A 412 -9.13 -17.45 10.50
C VAL A 412 -7.70 -17.35 9.95
N ALA A 413 -7.53 -16.98 8.69
CA ALA A 413 -6.22 -16.75 8.09
C ALA A 413 -5.41 -15.67 8.83
N GLN A 414 -6.05 -14.58 9.27
CA GLN A 414 -5.41 -13.53 10.05
C GLN A 414 -4.93 -14.01 11.43
N VAL A 415 -5.71 -14.87 12.10
CA VAL A 415 -5.28 -15.50 13.36
C VAL A 415 -4.07 -16.41 13.13
N ILE A 416 -4.10 -17.24 12.09
CA ILE A 416 -2.98 -18.12 11.73
C ILE A 416 -1.73 -17.28 11.43
N THR A 417 -1.86 -16.23 10.62
CA THR A 417 -0.75 -15.35 10.27
C THR A 417 -0.21 -14.62 11.51
N PHE A 418 -1.07 -14.24 12.46
CA PHE A 418 -0.65 -13.68 13.75
C PHE A 418 0.21 -14.68 14.54
N VAL A 419 -0.18 -15.94 14.63
CA VAL A 419 0.59 -16.99 15.33
C VAL A 419 1.97 -17.14 14.68
N ILE A 420 2.02 -17.17 13.34
CA ILE A 420 3.28 -17.23 12.58
C ILE A 420 4.15 -15.99 12.89
N ALA A 421 3.56 -14.79 12.87
CA ALA A 421 4.27 -13.55 13.16
C ALA A 421 4.79 -13.50 14.61
N TRP A 422 4.00 -13.95 15.56
CA TRP A 422 4.38 -14.03 16.95
C TRP A 422 5.56 -14.99 17.18
N ALA A 423 5.50 -16.20 16.58
CA ALA A 423 6.56 -17.18 16.63
C ALA A 423 7.85 -16.66 15.97
N ALA A 424 7.75 -16.05 14.79
CA ALA A 424 8.88 -15.45 14.08
C ALA A 424 9.54 -14.32 14.89
N LYS A 425 8.71 -13.44 15.47
CA LYS A 425 9.19 -12.36 16.37
C LYS A 425 9.90 -12.92 17.60
N ARG A 426 9.29 -13.91 18.28
CA ARG A 426 9.87 -14.53 19.48
C ARG A 426 11.23 -15.16 19.16
N ARG A 427 11.36 -15.84 18.04
CA ARG A 427 12.63 -16.43 17.59
C ARG A 427 13.73 -15.39 17.37
N VAL A 428 13.38 -14.22 16.84
CA VAL A 428 14.32 -13.12 16.66
C VAL A 428 14.69 -12.50 18.00
N ASP A 429 13.72 -12.30 18.92
CA ASP A 429 13.96 -11.69 20.22
C ASP A 429 14.83 -12.56 21.15
N VAL A 430 14.81 -13.88 21.01
CA VAL A 430 15.66 -14.82 21.76
C VAL A 430 17.11 -14.83 21.25
N ASN A 431 17.30 -14.54 19.96
CA ASN A 431 18.64 -14.53 19.33
C ASN A 431 19.32 -13.13 19.38
N ILE A 432 18.73 -12.20 20.10
CA ILE A 432 19.25 -10.85 20.37
C ILE A 432 19.68 -10.72 21.82
#